data_8ea4e6c62a8a64d4bb5399eb2d3355e9
#
_entry.id   8ea4e6c62a8a64d4bb5399eb2d3355e9
#
_cell.length_a   1.000
_cell.length_b   1.000
_cell.length_c   1.000
_cell.angle_alpha   90.00
_cell.angle_beta   90.00
_cell.angle_gamma   90.00
#
_symmetry.space_group_name_H-M   'P 1'
#
loop_
_entity.id
_entity.type
_entity.pdbx_description
1 polymer ?
#
loop_
_entity_poly.entity_id
_entity_poly.type
_entity_poly.pdbx_seq_one_letter_code
_entity_poly.pdbx_strand_id
1 'polypeptide(L)'
;MKNYSKRLIDVIEYSREEAARLQNSYIGPEHLMLGIIREGEGEAMRVLRELHTDPMDIKRKIEQEIKNTFDSEDSVQHEIAISKTTERVLRMSMLESRLFKEDETDTEHLLLAILKEEFNVAAKVLNDAGITYRCLLYTSPSPRDS
;
A
#
# COMPACT_ATOMS: atom_id res chain seq x y z
N MET A 1 1.12 -4.43 -20.38
CA MET A 1 0.92 -3.92 -19.50
C MET A 1 1.95 -3.94 -18.56
N LYS A 2 1.85 -3.40 -17.61
CA LYS A 2 2.87 -3.23 -16.77
C LYS A 2 3.34 -4.50 -16.25
N ASN A 3 4.53 -4.54 -15.80
CA ASN A 3 5.10 -5.74 -15.27
C ASN A 3 4.83 -5.85 -13.79
N TYR A 4 3.57 -5.87 -13.45
CA TYR A 4 3.19 -6.09 -12.05
C TYR A 4 3.29 -7.58 -11.76
N SER A 5 3.84 -7.91 -10.60
CA SER A 5 3.88 -9.31 -10.20
C SER A 5 2.45 -9.81 -9.99
N LYS A 6 2.28 -11.11 -10.00
CA LYS A 6 0.97 -11.66 -9.75
C LYS A 6 0.50 -11.27 -8.34
N ARG A 7 1.41 -11.26 -7.38
CA ARG A 7 1.05 -10.89 -6.02
C ARG A 7 0.55 -9.44 -5.98
N LEU A 8 1.19 -8.55 -6.72
CA LEU A 8 0.76 -7.18 -6.74
C LEU A 8 -0.61 -7.02 -7.39
N ILE A 9 -0.86 -7.80 -8.45
CA ILE A 9 -2.18 -7.80 -9.06
C ILE A 9 -3.23 -8.23 -8.05
N ASP A 10 -2.93 -9.26 -7.27
CA ASP A 10 -3.85 -9.71 -6.24
C ASP A 10 -4.07 -8.64 -5.17
N VAL A 11 -3.02 -7.94 -4.81
CA VAL A 11 -3.14 -6.86 -3.83
C VAL A 11 -4.08 -5.77 -4.34
N ILE A 12 -3.96 -5.41 -5.60
CA ILE A 12 -4.83 -4.38 -6.16
C ILE A 12 -6.29 -4.85 -6.14
N GLU A 13 -6.51 -6.11 -6.44
CA GLU A 13 -7.86 -6.63 -6.40
C GLU A 13 -8.39 -6.66 -4.96
N TYR A 14 -7.56 -7.06 -4.02
CA TYR A 14 -7.95 -7.05 -2.60
C TYR A 14 -8.23 -5.63 -2.13
N SER A 15 -7.48 -4.65 -2.63
CA SER A 15 -7.71 -3.28 -2.21
C SER A 15 -9.09 -2.79 -2.65
N ARG A 16 -9.55 -3.25 -3.81
CA ARG A 16 -10.90 -2.92 -4.24
C ARG A 16 -11.94 -3.53 -3.30
N GLU A 17 -11.70 -4.78 -2.90
CA GLU A 17 -12.62 -5.45 -1.97
C GLU A 17 -12.59 -4.80 -0.60
N GLU A 18 -11.43 -4.32 -0.17
CA GLU A 18 -11.35 -3.64 1.11
C GLU A 18 -12.09 -2.30 1.07
N ALA A 19 -11.99 -1.58 -0.03
CA ALA A 19 -12.72 -0.34 -0.18
C ALA A 19 -14.24 -0.61 -0.11
N ALA A 20 -14.68 -1.67 -0.78
CA ALA A 20 -16.08 -2.04 -0.74
C ALA A 20 -16.52 -2.44 0.67
N ARG A 21 -15.69 -3.21 1.37
CA ARG A 21 -16.02 -3.64 2.72
C ARG A 21 -16.19 -2.43 3.65
N LEU A 22 -15.36 -1.42 3.45
CA LEU A 22 -15.42 -0.23 4.27
C LEU A 22 -16.38 0.82 3.75
N GLN A 23 -17.10 0.47 2.70
CA GLN A 23 -18.11 1.35 2.11
C GLN A 23 -17.54 2.64 1.59
N ASN A 24 -16.34 2.58 1.08
CA ASN A 24 -15.71 3.73 0.44
C ASN A 24 -15.97 3.65 -1.06
N SER A 25 -16.12 4.81 -1.68
CA SER A 25 -16.42 4.84 -3.10
C SER A 25 -15.17 4.96 -3.95
N TYR A 26 -14.01 4.86 -3.36
CA TYR A 26 -12.76 4.99 -4.09
C TYR A 26 -11.72 4.05 -3.51
N ILE A 27 -10.69 3.79 -4.27
CA ILE A 27 -9.55 3.03 -3.80
C ILE A 27 -8.42 4.01 -3.58
N GLY A 28 -8.05 4.25 -2.33
CA GLY A 28 -6.94 5.14 -2.02
C GLY A 28 -5.71 4.36 -1.62
N PRO A 29 -4.60 5.03 -1.35
CA PRO A 29 -3.40 4.34 -0.89
C PRO A 29 -3.64 3.54 0.39
N GLU A 30 -4.55 4.00 1.23
CA GLU A 30 -4.88 3.26 2.45
C GLU A 30 -5.49 1.91 2.13
N HIS A 31 -6.26 1.83 1.04
CA HIS A 31 -6.83 0.55 0.64
C HIS A 31 -5.77 -0.34 0.01
N LEU A 32 -4.81 0.25 -0.68
CA LEU A 32 -3.69 -0.54 -1.19
C LEU A 32 -2.92 -1.16 -0.04
N MET A 33 -2.71 -0.39 1.03
CA MET A 33 -2.01 -0.93 2.18
C MET A 33 -2.81 -2.06 2.83
N LEU A 34 -4.12 -1.91 2.93
CA LEU A 34 -4.96 -2.98 3.44
C LEU A 34 -4.89 -4.21 2.54
N GLY A 35 -4.77 -3.98 1.24
CA GLY A 35 -4.60 -5.10 0.30
C GLY A 35 -3.30 -5.84 0.52
N ILE A 36 -2.21 -5.11 0.79
CA ILE A 36 -0.93 -5.73 1.09
C ILE A 36 -1.06 -6.62 2.32
N ILE A 37 -1.70 -6.11 3.36
CA ILE A 37 -1.85 -6.85 4.60
C ILE A 37 -2.76 -8.07 4.39
N ARG A 38 -3.81 -7.89 3.60
CA ARG A 38 -4.73 -8.98 3.35
C ARG A 38 -4.09 -10.11 2.57
N GLU A 39 -3.26 -9.76 1.60
CA GLU A 39 -2.56 -10.78 0.83
C GLU A 39 -1.58 -11.53 1.74
N GLY A 40 -0.95 -10.80 2.64
CA GLY A 40 -0.24 -11.39 3.75
C GLY A 40 1.11 -12.01 3.49
N GLU A 41 1.56 -12.00 2.26
CA GLU A 41 2.82 -12.62 1.93
C GLU A 41 3.67 -11.65 1.14
N GLY A 42 4.83 -12.04 0.77
CA GLY A 42 5.67 -11.22 -0.09
C GLY A 42 6.64 -10.36 0.65
N GLU A 43 7.39 -9.60 -0.11
CA GLU A 43 8.50 -8.85 0.43
C GLU A 43 8.07 -7.71 1.34
N ALA A 44 6.96 -7.05 1.01
CA ALA A 44 6.49 -5.97 1.87
C ALA A 44 6.17 -6.49 3.27
N MET A 45 5.50 -7.64 3.33
CA MET A 45 5.15 -8.22 4.63
C MET A 45 6.39 -8.70 5.36
N ARG A 46 7.37 -9.21 4.62
CA ARG A 46 8.62 -9.63 5.23
C ARG A 46 9.32 -8.44 5.89
N VAL A 47 9.33 -7.31 5.20
CA VAL A 47 9.97 -6.11 5.75
C VAL A 47 9.24 -5.63 6.99
N LEU A 48 7.92 -5.65 6.99
CA LEU A 48 7.17 -5.24 8.17
C LEU A 48 7.51 -6.12 9.37
N ARG A 49 7.66 -7.41 9.13
CA ARG A 49 8.03 -8.32 10.22
C ARG A 49 9.45 -8.07 10.69
N GLU A 50 10.36 -7.77 9.74
CA GLU A 50 11.72 -7.44 10.11
C GLU A 50 11.78 -6.20 10.98
N LEU A 51 10.88 -5.28 10.77
CA LEU A 51 10.84 -4.05 11.54
C LEU A 51 9.99 -4.22 12.79
N HIS A 52 9.60 -5.45 13.11
CA HIS A 52 8.84 -5.77 14.30
C HIS A 52 7.52 -5.02 14.38
N THR A 53 6.87 -4.89 13.24
CA THR A 53 5.60 -4.20 13.16
C THR A 53 4.49 -5.21 13.02
N ASP A 54 3.43 -5.04 13.79
CA ASP A 54 2.29 -5.94 13.72
C ASP A 54 1.35 -5.47 12.61
N PRO A 55 1.18 -6.25 11.55
CA PRO A 55 0.31 -5.82 10.46
C PRO A 55 -1.14 -5.59 10.89
N MET A 56 -1.61 -6.34 11.88
CA MET A 56 -2.98 -6.16 12.34
C MET A 56 -3.14 -4.83 13.05
N ASP A 57 -2.10 -4.35 13.69
CA ASP A 57 -2.13 -3.05 14.32
C ASP A 57 -2.19 -1.94 13.27
N ILE A 58 -1.41 -2.10 12.20
CA ILE A 58 -1.45 -1.15 11.10
C ILE A 58 -2.85 -1.13 10.48
N LYS A 59 -3.41 -2.31 10.26
CA LYS A 59 -4.74 -2.42 9.69
C LYS A 59 -5.76 -1.70 10.57
N ARG A 60 -5.72 -1.92 11.86
CA ARG A 60 -6.66 -1.31 12.78
C ARG A 60 -6.55 0.21 12.75
N LYS A 61 -5.33 0.71 12.72
CA LYS A 61 -5.12 2.15 12.72
C LYS A 61 -5.55 2.79 11.41
N ILE A 62 -5.33 2.11 10.31
CA ILE A 62 -5.81 2.62 9.02
C ILE A 62 -7.33 2.68 9.01
N GLU A 63 -7.97 1.64 9.48
CA GLU A 63 -9.44 1.62 9.49
C GLU A 63 -10.00 2.68 10.41
N GLN A 64 -9.31 2.94 11.51
CA GLN A 64 -9.72 3.98 12.42
C GLN A 64 -9.62 5.35 11.76
N GLU A 65 -8.55 5.60 11.02
CA GLU A 65 -8.38 6.88 10.34
C GLU A 65 -9.42 7.05 9.23
N ILE A 66 -9.73 6.00 8.52
CA ILE A 66 -10.73 6.07 7.49
C ILE A 66 -12.08 6.42 8.12
N LYS A 67 -12.38 5.78 9.24
CA LYS A 67 -13.64 6.03 9.90
C LYS A 67 -13.72 7.45 10.42
N ASN A 68 -12.62 7.99 10.90
CA ASN A 68 -12.61 9.33 11.42
C ASN A 68 -12.76 10.40 10.37
N THR A 69 -12.28 10.15 9.18
CA THR A 69 -12.30 11.17 8.15
C THR A 69 -13.45 11.01 7.19
N PHE A 70 -14.07 9.87 7.13
CA PHE A 70 -15.08 9.62 6.15
C PHE A 70 -16.44 9.83 6.76
N ASP A 71 -17.25 10.68 6.10
CA ASP A 71 -18.46 10.94 6.63
C ASP A 71 -19.47 10.18 5.98
N SER A 72 -19.72 9.15 6.21
CA SER A 72 -20.40 8.22 5.53
C SER A 72 -21.73 8.41 5.01
N GLU A 73 -22.16 9.51 4.75
CA GLU A 73 -23.41 9.59 4.26
C GLU A 73 -23.55 9.27 2.89
N ASP A 74 -22.54 9.14 2.19
CA ASP A 74 -22.69 8.89 0.85
C ASP A 74 -22.39 7.54 0.47
N SER A 75 -22.91 6.61 1.03
CA SER A 75 -22.58 5.31 0.65
C SER A 75 -23.25 4.99 -0.60
N VAL A 76 -22.91 5.64 -1.61
CA VAL A 76 -23.56 5.42 -2.81
C VAL A 76 -23.04 4.18 -3.45
N GLN A 77 -23.85 3.46 -4.11
CA GLN A 77 -23.46 2.25 -4.67
C GLN A 77 -22.92 2.38 -6.00
N HIS A 78 -21.89 3.05 -6.24
CA HIS A 78 -21.31 3.19 -7.55
C HIS A 78 -20.13 2.29 -7.71
N GLU A 79 -19.64 2.18 -8.91
CA GLU A 79 -18.44 1.49 -9.16
C GLU A 79 -17.33 2.14 -8.41
N ILE A 80 -16.47 1.37 -7.81
CA ILE A 80 -15.36 1.92 -7.04
C ILE A 80 -14.21 2.26 -7.95
N ALA A 81 -13.82 3.50 -7.95
CA ALA A 81 -12.78 3.98 -8.86
C ALA A 81 -11.47 4.20 -8.13
N ILE A 82 -10.38 4.10 -8.85
CA ILE A 82 -9.07 4.38 -8.29
C ILE A 82 -8.88 5.89 -8.21
N SER A 83 -8.49 6.39 -7.05
CA SER A 83 -8.30 7.82 -6.87
C SER A 83 -7.06 8.30 -7.63
N LYS A 84 -6.96 9.57 -7.87
CA LYS A 84 -5.80 10.11 -8.56
C LYS A 84 -4.53 9.92 -7.77
N THR A 85 -4.60 10.03 -6.47
CA THR A 85 -3.44 9.77 -5.63
C THR A 85 -2.98 8.33 -5.79
N THR A 86 -3.93 7.41 -5.87
CA THR A 86 -3.59 6.01 -6.04
C THR A 86 -2.96 5.76 -7.41
N GLU A 87 -3.45 6.45 -8.43
CA GLU A 87 -2.82 6.32 -9.75
C GLU A 87 -1.37 6.77 -9.68
N ARG A 88 -1.09 7.86 -8.98
CA ARG A 88 0.28 8.34 -8.83
C ARG A 88 1.13 7.33 -8.06
N VAL A 89 0.57 6.75 -7.02
CA VAL A 89 1.29 5.77 -6.22
C VAL A 89 1.63 4.55 -7.08
N LEU A 90 0.69 4.09 -7.88
CA LEU A 90 0.96 2.93 -8.73
C LEU A 90 2.03 3.24 -9.77
N ARG A 91 2.00 4.43 -10.36
CA ARG A 91 3.05 4.80 -11.29
C ARG A 91 4.39 4.91 -10.59
N MET A 92 4.40 5.46 -9.38
CA MET A 92 5.62 5.58 -8.63
C MET A 92 6.18 4.22 -8.25
N SER A 93 5.31 3.25 -7.98
CA SER A 93 5.80 1.92 -7.65
C SER A 93 6.55 1.31 -8.82
N MET A 94 6.14 1.61 -10.05
CA MET A 94 6.88 1.12 -11.21
C MET A 94 8.23 1.79 -11.31
N LEU A 95 8.31 3.07 -10.95
CA LEU A 95 9.60 3.75 -10.96
C LEU A 95 10.52 3.18 -9.89
N GLU A 96 9.96 2.83 -8.73
CA GLU A 96 10.77 2.22 -7.69
C GLU A 96 11.36 0.89 -8.15
N SER A 97 10.56 0.08 -8.83
CA SER A 97 11.08 -1.19 -9.29
C SER A 97 12.22 -1.00 -10.29
N ARG A 98 12.13 0.03 -11.12
CA ARG A 98 13.19 0.31 -12.06
C ARG A 98 14.45 0.78 -11.39
N LEU A 99 14.30 1.56 -10.32
CA LEU A 99 15.46 2.00 -9.57
C LEU A 99 16.20 0.83 -8.95
N PHE A 100 15.47 -0.21 -8.58
CA PHE A 100 16.10 -1.41 -8.03
C PHE A 100 16.46 -2.41 -9.12
N LYS A 101 16.23 -2.05 -10.38
CA LYS A 101 16.54 -2.91 -11.52
C LYS A 101 15.83 -4.24 -11.46
N GLU A 102 14.59 -4.19 -11.00
CA GLU A 102 13.77 -5.38 -10.95
C GLU A 102 12.94 -5.48 -12.20
N ASP A 103 12.70 -6.70 -12.65
CA ASP A 103 11.88 -6.91 -13.83
C ASP A 103 10.42 -6.70 -13.56
N GLU A 104 9.98 -6.90 -12.35
CA GLU A 104 8.59 -6.75 -12.00
C GLU A 104 8.41 -5.78 -10.87
N THR A 105 7.28 -5.11 -10.86
CA THR A 105 6.87 -4.27 -9.74
C THR A 105 6.13 -5.14 -8.75
N ASP A 106 6.58 -5.17 -7.53
CA ASP A 106 6.02 -6.06 -6.53
C ASP A 106 5.61 -5.28 -5.29
N THR A 107 5.23 -5.98 -4.23
CA THR A 107 4.63 -5.35 -3.06
C THR A 107 5.58 -4.41 -2.35
N GLU A 108 6.87 -4.70 -2.34
CA GLU A 108 7.82 -3.79 -1.67
C GLU A 108 7.92 -2.47 -2.43
N HIS A 109 7.79 -2.52 -3.75
CA HIS A 109 7.83 -1.28 -4.54
C HIS A 109 6.57 -0.46 -4.29
N LEU A 110 5.45 -1.15 -4.11
CA LEU A 110 4.22 -0.47 -3.77
C LEU A 110 4.32 0.18 -2.39
N LEU A 111 4.88 -0.53 -1.44
CA LEU A 111 5.02 0.01 -0.09
C LEU A 111 5.92 1.25 -0.10
N LEU A 112 7.02 1.19 -0.84
CA LEU A 112 7.89 2.35 -0.97
C LEU A 112 7.15 3.53 -1.59
N ALA A 113 6.35 3.27 -2.60
CA ALA A 113 5.61 4.35 -3.26
C ALA A 113 4.57 4.96 -2.33
N ILE A 114 3.89 4.13 -1.54
CA ILE A 114 2.93 4.62 -0.56
C ILE A 114 3.62 5.58 0.41
N LEU A 115 4.80 5.20 0.88
CA LEU A 115 5.53 6.03 1.82
C LEU A 115 6.07 7.30 1.19
N LYS A 116 6.37 7.23 -0.10
CA LYS A 116 6.91 8.40 -0.76
C LYS A 116 5.84 9.46 -1.00
N GLU A 117 4.60 9.04 -1.13
CA GLU A 117 3.50 9.96 -1.29
C GLU A 117 3.04 10.33 0.11
N GLU A 118 3.69 11.30 0.73
CA GLU A 118 3.58 11.53 2.15
C GLU A 118 2.22 11.92 2.67
N PHE A 119 1.37 12.47 1.87
CA PHE A 119 0.11 12.96 2.39
C PHE A 119 -1.05 11.99 2.17
N ASN A 120 -0.91 10.80 2.66
CA ASN A 120 -2.01 9.85 2.60
C ASN A 120 -2.12 9.13 3.93
N VAL A 121 -3.26 8.54 4.18
CA VAL A 121 -3.55 7.92 5.46
C VAL A 121 -2.61 6.76 5.75
N ALA A 122 -2.29 5.97 4.73
CA ALA A 122 -1.40 4.83 4.95
C ALA A 122 -0.03 5.29 5.39
N ALA A 123 0.51 6.31 4.72
CA ALA A 123 1.82 6.83 5.08
C ALA A 123 1.81 7.39 6.50
N LYS A 124 0.73 8.06 6.87
CA LYS A 124 0.63 8.59 8.21
C LYS A 124 0.69 7.49 9.25
N VAL A 125 -0.09 6.45 9.06
CA VAL A 125 -0.12 5.36 10.01
C VAL A 125 1.23 4.65 10.07
N LEU A 126 1.85 4.44 8.91
CA LEU A 126 3.14 3.77 8.87
C LEU A 126 4.22 4.61 9.53
N ASN A 127 4.23 5.91 9.26
CA ASN A 127 5.21 6.79 9.87
C ASN A 127 5.03 6.86 11.37
N ASP A 128 3.80 6.85 11.84
CA ASP A 128 3.54 6.86 13.28
C ASP A 128 4.05 5.57 13.93
N ALA A 129 4.15 4.50 13.18
CA ALA A 129 4.68 3.25 13.68
C ALA A 129 6.19 3.15 13.49
N GLY A 130 6.81 4.21 13.01
CA GLY A 130 8.25 4.23 12.82
C GLY A 130 8.72 3.74 11.47
N ILE A 131 7.81 3.48 10.56
CA ILE A 131 8.17 2.99 9.24
C ILE A 131 8.19 4.14 8.27
N THR A 132 9.35 4.43 7.70
CA THR A 132 9.50 5.53 6.76
C THR A 132 10.09 5.01 5.48
N TYR A 133 10.02 5.82 4.43
CA TYR A 133 10.58 5.45 3.14
C TYR A 133 12.06 5.10 3.30
N ARG A 134 12.80 5.94 4.03
CA ARG A 134 14.21 5.72 4.20
C ARG A 134 14.50 4.44 4.96
N CYS A 135 13.74 4.18 6.01
CA CYS A 135 13.88 2.98 6.78
C CYS A 135 13.69 1.76 5.90
N LEU A 136 12.71 1.82 5.01
CA LEU A 136 12.41 0.70 4.15
C LEU A 136 13.50 0.47 3.11
N LEU A 137 14.09 1.54 2.63
CA LEU A 137 15.17 1.41 1.66
C LEU A 137 16.32 0.61 2.22
N TYR A 138 16.62 0.79 3.50
CA TYR A 138 17.74 0.08 4.08
C TYR A 138 17.40 -1.33 4.52
N THR A 139 16.13 -1.65 4.63
CA THR A 139 15.74 -2.99 5.06
C THR A 139 15.47 -3.90 3.89
N SER A 140 14.99 -3.36 2.79
CA SER A 140 14.65 -4.18 1.64
C SER A 140 15.89 -4.68 0.95
N PRO A 141 15.92 -5.92 0.56
CA PRO A 141 17.08 -6.40 -0.21
C PRO A 141 17.07 -5.75 -1.57
N SER A 142 18.24 -5.56 -2.09
CA SER A 142 18.39 -4.95 -3.39
C SER A 142 19.34 -5.81 -4.21
N PRO A 143 19.02 -6.06 -5.45
CA PRO A 143 19.90 -6.86 -6.26
C PRO A 143 21.29 -6.26 -6.38
N ARG A 144 21.40 -4.96 -6.17
CA ARG A 144 22.68 -4.35 -6.27
C ARG A 144 23.56 -4.65 -5.12
N ASP A 145 23.00 -5.10 -4.02
CA ASP A 145 23.78 -5.35 -2.86
C ASP A 145 24.46 -6.67 -2.89
N SER A 146 24.29 -7.45 -3.84
CA SER A 146 24.90 -8.76 -3.85
C SER A 146 26.27 -8.75 -4.45
#